data_5145770d2378dae7dbdba206860c599a
#
_entry.id   5145770d2378dae7dbdba206860c599a
#
_cell.length_a   1.000
_cell.length_b   1.000
_cell.length_c   1.000
_cell.angle_alpha   90.00
_cell.angle_beta   90.00
_cell.angle_gamma   90.00
#
_symmetry.space_group_name_H-M   'P 1'
#
loop_
_entity.id
_entity.type
_entity.pdbx_description
1 polymer ?
#
loop_
_entity_poly.entity_id
_entity_poly.type
_entity_poly.pdbx_seq_one_letter_code
_entity_poly.pdbx_strand_id
1 'polypeptide(L)'
;MPHHHRSEKHFNGRIGWLRAAVLGANDGIISTACLLLGVASANLARHDLLLTGIAALVAGAMSMAAGEYVSVSSQADTEKAELDRERQELMEQPVAEERELASIYVARGVSCLLYTSDAADDMQCV
;
A
#
# COMPACT_ATOMS: atom_id res chain seq x y z
N MET A 1 -20.92 -19.42 -26.08
CA MET A 1 -20.65 -19.88 -24.70
C MET A 1 -20.29 -18.66 -23.90
N PRO A 2 -21.01 -18.27 -22.83
CA PRO A 2 -20.68 -17.09 -22.07
C PRO A 2 -19.46 -17.38 -21.19
N HIS A 3 -18.38 -16.62 -21.38
CA HIS A 3 -17.23 -16.63 -20.50
C HIS A 3 -17.62 -16.04 -19.15
N HIS A 4 -17.72 -16.88 -18.15
CA HIS A 4 -17.84 -16.48 -16.77
C HIS A 4 -16.56 -15.74 -16.37
N HIS A 5 -16.60 -14.43 -16.33
CA HIS A 5 -15.58 -13.60 -15.71
C HIS A 5 -15.58 -13.91 -14.22
N ARG A 6 -14.70 -14.80 -13.81
CA ARG A 6 -14.46 -15.08 -12.39
C ARG A 6 -13.80 -13.83 -11.81
N SER A 7 -14.59 -13.03 -11.09
CA SER A 7 -14.09 -11.92 -10.28
C SER A 7 -13.07 -12.51 -9.28
N GLU A 8 -11.79 -12.37 -9.60
CA GLU A 8 -10.71 -12.65 -8.65
C GLU A 8 -10.84 -11.60 -7.53
N LYS A 9 -11.32 -12.06 -6.37
CA LYS A 9 -11.31 -11.24 -5.16
C LYS A 9 -9.86 -11.01 -4.78
N HIS A 10 -9.39 -9.80 -5.01
CA HIS A 10 -8.03 -9.40 -4.66
C HIS A 10 -7.82 -9.52 -3.15
N PHE A 11 -7.06 -10.53 -2.75
CA PHE A 11 -6.62 -10.77 -1.36
C PHE A 11 -5.63 -9.69 -0.86
N ASN A 12 -5.14 -8.84 -1.74
CA ASN A 12 -4.10 -7.85 -1.45
C ASN A 12 -4.50 -6.85 -0.34
N GLY A 13 -5.77 -6.43 -0.26
CA GLY A 13 -6.22 -5.53 0.81
C GLY A 13 -6.19 -6.15 2.21
N ARG A 14 -6.38 -7.49 2.31
CA ARG A 14 -6.33 -8.20 3.61
C ARG A 14 -4.91 -8.38 4.12
N ILE A 15 -3.95 -8.54 3.21
CA ILE A 15 -2.51 -8.68 3.57
C ILE A 15 -1.98 -7.34 4.09
N GLY A 16 -2.37 -6.21 3.49
CA GLY A 16 -1.97 -4.88 3.94
C GLY A 16 -2.47 -4.57 5.36
N TRP A 17 -3.75 -4.83 5.63
CA TRP A 17 -4.33 -4.64 6.95
C TRP A 17 -3.68 -5.53 8.02
N LEU A 18 -3.45 -6.80 7.73
CA LEU A 18 -2.82 -7.72 8.69
C LEU A 18 -1.39 -7.29 9.02
N ARG A 19 -0.63 -6.85 8.03
CA ARG A 19 0.73 -6.32 8.22
C ARG A 19 0.71 -5.11 9.14
N ALA A 20 -0.16 -4.14 8.88
CA ALA A 20 -0.29 -2.94 9.71
C ALA A 20 -0.68 -3.30 11.14
N ALA A 21 -1.62 -4.22 11.34
CA ALA A 21 -2.04 -4.68 12.67
C ALA A 21 -0.90 -5.36 13.44
N VAL A 22 -0.14 -6.24 12.79
CA VAL A 22 0.98 -6.96 13.44
C VAL A 22 2.11 -5.99 13.79
N LEU A 23 2.48 -5.09 12.87
CA LEU A 23 3.53 -4.09 13.13
C LEU A 23 3.11 -3.13 14.24
N GLY A 24 1.87 -2.64 14.20
CA GLY A 24 1.35 -1.74 15.22
C GLY A 24 1.25 -2.40 16.62
N ALA A 25 0.81 -3.67 16.67
CA ALA A 25 0.77 -4.40 17.94
C ALA A 25 2.18 -4.62 18.52
N ASN A 26 3.15 -5.01 17.69
CA ASN A 26 4.53 -5.21 18.12
C ASN A 26 5.16 -3.91 18.65
N ASP A 27 5.01 -2.81 17.92
CA ASP A 27 5.53 -1.50 18.32
C ASP A 27 4.87 -1.01 19.62
N GLY A 28 3.55 -1.12 19.72
CA GLY A 28 2.78 -0.76 20.91
C GLY A 28 3.19 -1.54 22.16
N ILE A 29 3.44 -2.85 22.04
CA ILE A 29 3.90 -3.69 23.15
C ILE A 29 5.29 -3.25 23.60
N ILE A 30 6.23 -3.08 22.66
CA ILE A 30 7.62 -2.75 22.99
C ILE A 30 7.70 -1.34 23.60
N SER A 31 7.10 -0.35 22.96
CA SER A 31 7.15 1.05 23.41
C SER A 31 6.50 1.23 24.78
N THR A 32 5.33 0.65 25.00
CA THR A 32 4.63 0.71 26.28
C THR A 32 5.40 -0.04 27.37
N ALA A 33 5.97 -1.21 27.08
CA ALA A 33 6.78 -1.97 28.03
C ALA A 33 8.04 -1.19 28.44
N CYS A 34 8.76 -0.61 27.49
CA CYS A 34 9.95 0.20 27.77
C CYS A 34 9.62 1.42 28.65
N LEU A 35 8.51 2.11 28.34
CA LEU A 35 8.06 3.25 29.15
C LEU A 35 7.70 2.82 30.57
N LEU A 36 6.94 1.73 30.74
CA LEU A 36 6.55 1.20 32.03
C LEU A 36 7.76 0.75 32.85
N LEU A 37 8.75 0.12 32.24
CA LEU A 37 10.00 -0.26 32.91
C LEU A 37 10.79 0.99 33.38
N GLY A 38 10.87 2.02 32.54
CA GLY A 38 11.52 3.28 32.90
C GLY A 38 10.84 3.98 34.07
N VAL A 39 9.51 4.07 34.05
CA VAL A 39 8.71 4.69 35.11
C VAL A 39 8.73 3.85 36.40
N ALA A 40 8.71 2.53 36.30
CA ALA A 40 8.79 1.61 37.43
C ALA A 40 10.13 1.75 38.19
N SER A 41 11.22 2.02 37.48
CA SER A 41 12.54 2.24 38.09
C SER A 41 12.60 3.50 38.98
N ALA A 42 11.67 4.43 38.81
CA ALA A 42 11.53 5.64 39.60
C ALA A 42 10.74 5.42 40.92
N ASN A 43 10.39 4.18 41.29
CA ASN A 43 9.64 3.81 42.50
C ASN A 43 8.27 4.49 42.63
N LEU A 44 7.58 4.72 41.52
CA LEU A 44 6.23 5.28 41.51
C LEU A 44 5.19 4.30 42.09
N ALA A 45 4.09 4.85 42.60
CA ALA A 45 2.97 4.06 43.08
C ALA A 45 2.36 3.23 41.94
N ARG A 46 1.82 2.06 42.30
CA ARG A 46 1.19 1.14 41.32
C ARG A 46 0.09 1.82 40.50
N HIS A 47 -0.66 2.74 41.10
CA HIS A 47 -1.70 3.51 40.44
C HIS A 47 -1.14 4.39 39.31
N ASP A 48 -0.04 5.10 39.58
CA ASP A 48 0.60 6.00 38.62
C ASP A 48 1.23 5.22 37.46
N LEU A 49 1.77 4.04 37.72
CA LEU A 49 2.28 3.13 36.72
C LEU A 49 1.18 2.66 35.78
N LEU A 50 0.02 2.27 36.31
CA LEU A 50 -1.12 1.85 35.50
C LEU A 50 -1.67 3.00 34.64
N LEU A 51 -1.80 4.18 35.23
CA LEU A 51 -2.26 5.37 34.53
C LEU A 51 -1.33 5.74 33.38
N THR A 52 -0.03 5.71 33.62
CA THR A 52 1.01 5.98 32.62
C THR A 52 0.94 4.96 31.47
N GLY A 53 0.79 3.67 31.80
CA GLY A 53 0.68 2.62 30.78
C GLY A 53 -0.55 2.76 29.89
N ILE A 54 -1.71 3.05 30.48
CA ILE A 54 -2.96 3.28 29.73
C ILE A 54 -2.81 4.53 28.85
N ALA A 55 -2.30 5.63 29.39
CA ALA A 55 -2.09 6.87 28.64
C ALA A 55 -1.15 6.66 27.46
N ALA A 56 -0.04 5.94 27.66
CA ALA A 56 0.92 5.61 26.61
C ALA A 56 0.30 4.74 25.51
N LEU A 57 -0.49 3.73 25.90
CA LEU A 57 -1.17 2.84 24.95
C LEU A 57 -2.17 3.62 24.07
N VAL A 58 -2.99 4.47 24.69
CA VAL A 58 -3.98 5.30 23.97
C VAL A 58 -3.27 6.28 23.04
N ALA A 59 -2.26 6.99 23.53
CA ALA A 59 -1.49 7.95 22.74
C ALA A 59 -0.79 7.28 21.55
N GLY A 60 -0.18 6.13 21.75
CA GLY A 60 0.45 5.33 20.70
C GLY A 60 -0.55 4.84 19.65
N ALA A 61 -1.68 4.33 20.09
CA ALA A 61 -2.75 3.87 19.18
C ALA A 61 -3.30 5.02 18.31
N MET A 62 -3.55 6.18 18.92
CA MET A 62 -4.02 7.36 18.18
C MET A 62 -2.97 7.89 17.20
N SER A 63 -1.70 7.90 17.57
CA SER A 63 -0.60 8.33 16.71
C SER A 63 -0.45 7.43 15.49
N MET A 64 -0.47 6.11 15.68
CA MET A 64 -0.40 5.14 14.58
C MET A 64 -1.62 5.21 13.67
N ALA A 65 -2.82 5.34 14.24
CA ALA A 65 -4.04 5.48 13.45
C ALA A 65 -4.03 6.74 12.59
N ALA A 66 -3.59 7.86 13.13
CA ALA A 66 -3.45 9.11 12.36
C ALA A 66 -2.38 9.00 11.26
N GLY A 67 -1.23 8.39 11.56
CA GLY A 67 -0.16 8.17 10.60
C GLY A 67 -0.59 7.28 9.45
N GLU A 68 -1.26 6.17 9.73
CA GLU A 68 -1.79 5.26 8.71
C GLU A 68 -2.84 5.95 7.84
N TYR A 69 -3.77 6.69 8.44
CA TYR A 69 -4.78 7.45 7.70
C TYR A 69 -4.15 8.44 6.72
N VAL A 70 -3.17 9.22 7.16
CA VAL A 70 -2.47 10.19 6.31
C VAL A 70 -1.70 9.48 5.19
N SER A 71 -1.02 8.39 5.51
CA SER A 71 -0.26 7.60 4.52
C SER A 71 -1.17 7.04 3.43
N VAL A 72 -2.26 6.37 3.81
CA VAL A 72 -3.21 5.77 2.85
C VAL A 72 -3.92 6.86 2.02
N SER A 73 -4.31 7.97 2.65
CA SER A 73 -4.94 9.09 1.95
C SER A 73 -3.99 9.71 0.92
N SER A 74 -2.73 9.94 1.31
CA SER A 74 -1.71 10.48 0.40
C SER A 74 -1.42 9.54 -0.78
N GLN A 75 -1.36 8.22 -0.54
CA GLN A 75 -1.19 7.24 -1.61
C GLN A 75 -2.36 7.25 -2.58
N ALA A 76 -3.60 7.31 -2.08
CA ALA A 76 -4.80 7.38 -2.92
C ALA A 76 -4.84 8.66 -3.78
N ASP A 77 -4.43 9.79 -3.22
CA ASP A 77 -4.37 11.05 -3.95
C ASP A 77 -3.28 11.02 -5.05
N THR A 78 -2.12 10.45 -4.75
CA THR A 78 -1.03 10.26 -5.73
C THR A 78 -1.48 9.35 -6.86
N GLU A 79 -2.05 8.17 -6.53
CA GLU A 79 -2.55 7.21 -7.53
C GLU A 79 -3.61 7.84 -8.43
N LYS A 80 -4.51 8.64 -7.87
CA LYS A 80 -5.52 9.35 -8.65
C LYS A 80 -4.89 10.37 -9.60
N ALA A 81 -3.91 11.13 -9.13
CA ALA A 81 -3.21 12.11 -9.95
C ALA A 81 -2.42 11.44 -11.10
N GLU A 82 -1.77 10.30 -10.82
CA GLU A 82 -1.09 9.51 -11.84
C GLU A 82 -2.05 8.95 -12.88
N LEU A 83 -3.19 8.39 -12.45
CA LEU A 83 -4.22 7.89 -13.36
C LEU A 83 -4.84 9.00 -14.24
N ASP A 84 -5.04 10.19 -13.70
CA ASP A 84 -5.59 11.30 -14.48
C ASP A 84 -4.56 11.80 -15.51
N ARG A 85 -3.28 11.80 -15.15
CA ARG A 85 -2.18 12.10 -16.07
C ARG A 85 -2.08 11.06 -17.18
N GLU A 86 -2.07 9.79 -16.85
CA GLU A 86 -2.03 8.66 -17.80
C GLU A 86 -3.20 8.73 -18.81
N ARG A 87 -4.40 9.04 -18.32
CA ARG A 87 -5.57 9.24 -19.20
C ARG A 87 -5.38 10.39 -20.18
N GLN A 88 -4.75 11.46 -19.74
CA GLN A 88 -4.47 12.61 -20.60
C GLN A 88 -3.41 12.23 -21.66
N GLU A 89 -2.33 11.56 -21.25
CA GLU A 89 -1.26 11.10 -22.15
C GLU A 89 -1.80 10.12 -23.20
N LEU A 90 -2.67 9.18 -22.80
CA LEU A 90 -3.37 8.29 -23.71
C LEU A 90 -4.25 9.01 -24.76
N MET A 91 -4.84 10.15 -24.40
CA MET A 91 -5.62 10.95 -25.35
C MET A 91 -4.75 11.79 -26.27
N GLU A 92 -3.63 12.32 -25.77
CA GLU A 92 -2.76 13.23 -26.51
C GLU A 92 -1.73 12.48 -27.38
N GLN A 93 -1.22 11.34 -26.89
CA GLN A 93 -0.12 10.61 -27.51
C GLN A 93 -0.32 9.08 -27.50
N PRO A 94 -1.42 8.55 -28.04
CA PRO A 94 -1.77 7.14 -27.91
C PRO A 94 -0.70 6.17 -28.44
N VAL A 95 0.00 6.55 -29.52
CA VAL A 95 1.08 5.72 -30.09
C VAL A 95 2.33 5.68 -29.21
N ALA A 96 2.61 6.76 -28.47
CA ALA A 96 3.74 6.79 -27.55
C ALA A 96 3.47 5.90 -26.34
N GLU A 97 2.27 5.99 -25.78
CA GLU A 97 1.80 5.19 -24.64
C GLU A 97 1.78 3.69 -24.97
N GLU A 98 1.34 3.33 -26.15
CA GLU A 98 1.35 1.94 -26.62
C GLU A 98 2.79 1.37 -26.71
N ARG A 99 3.75 2.17 -27.17
CA ARG A 99 5.16 1.78 -27.19
C ARG A 99 5.77 1.67 -25.78
N GLU A 100 5.39 2.56 -24.88
CA GLU A 100 5.81 2.50 -23.49
C GLU A 100 5.30 1.22 -22.82
N LEU A 101 4.02 0.92 -22.97
CA LEU A 101 3.42 -0.31 -22.48
C LEU A 101 4.12 -1.55 -23.05
N ALA A 102 4.37 -1.57 -24.36
CA ALA A 102 5.13 -2.65 -25.01
C ALA A 102 6.54 -2.82 -24.40
N SER A 103 7.25 -1.71 -24.17
CA SER A 103 8.58 -1.73 -23.56
C SER A 103 8.58 -2.33 -22.15
N ILE A 104 7.54 -2.04 -21.36
CA ILE A 104 7.35 -2.58 -20.02
C ILE A 104 7.16 -4.10 -20.05
N TYR A 105 6.34 -4.60 -20.99
CA TYR A 105 6.14 -6.05 -21.15
C TYR A 105 7.42 -6.76 -21.63
N VAL A 106 8.16 -6.18 -22.56
CA VAL A 106 9.46 -6.72 -22.99
C VAL A 106 10.46 -6.77 -21.83
N ALA A 107 10.54 -5.71 -21.03
CA ALA A 107 11.40 -5.66 -19.85
C ALA A 107 11.03 -6.72 -18.80
N ARG A 108 9.76 -7.13 -18.75
CA ARG A 108 9.28 -8.23 -17.90
C ARG A 108 9.45 -9.63 -18.50
N GLY A 109 10.07 -9.74 -19.69
CA GLY A 109 10.36 -11.02 -20.35
C GLY A 109 9.23 -11.55 -21.21
N VAL A 110 8.21 -10.75 -21.52
CA VAL A 110 7.15 -11.12 -22.47
C VAL A 110 7.70 -10.94 -23.89
N SER A 111 7.61 -11.99 -24.72
CA SER A 111 8.07 -11.90 -26.10
C SER A 111 7.19 -10.95 -26.91
N CYS A 112 7.78 -10.26 -27.88
CA CYS A 112 7.09 -9.35 -28.80
C CYS A 112 5.84 -9.98 -29.45
N LEU A 113 5.90 -11.26 -29.80
CA LEU A 113 4.79 -12.02 -30.39
C LEU A 113 3.54 -12.11 -29.48
N LEU A 114 3.69 -12.06 -28.16
CA LEU A 114 2.58 -12.19 -27.22
C LEU A 114 1.75 -10.91 -27.09
N TYR A 115 2.37 -9.73 -27.14
CA TYR A 115 1.60 -8.49 -27.05
C TYR A 115 1.12 -7.96 -28.41
N THR A 116 1.69 -8.45 -29.53
CA THR A 116 1.20 -8.13 -30.89
C THR A 116 0.07 -9.02 -31.34
N SER A 117 -0.13 -10.22 -30.75
CA SER A 117 -1.22 -11.12 -31.13
C SER A 117 -2.59 -10.67 -30.65
N ASP A 118 -2.65 -9.83 -29.59
CA ASP A 118 -3.91 -9.29 -29.05
C ASP A 118 -4.28 -7.91 -29.63
N ALA A 119 -3.31 -7.17 -30.12
CA ALA A 119 -3.52 -5.94 -30.88
C ALA A 119 -3.51 -6.31 -32.36
N ALA A 120 -4.67 -6.59 -32.91
CA ALA A 120 -4.82 -6.83 -34.33
C ALA A 120 -4.14 -5.71 -35.12
N ASP A 121 -3.20 -6.11 -35.95
CA ASP A 121 -2.55 -5.38 -37.04
C ASP A 121 -1.45 -4.35 -36.68
N ASP A 122 -0.26 -4.66 -37.16
CA ASP A 122 0.83 -3.78 -37.57
C ASP A 122 1.87 -3.27 -36.56
N MET A 123 2.08 -3.85 -35.41
CA MET A 123 3.33 -3.58 -34.70
C MET A 123 4.43 -4.54 -35.18
N GLN A 124 5.20 -4.11 -36.16
CA GLN A 124 6.44 -4.77 -36.54
C GLN A 124 7.42 -4.64 -35.35
N CYS A 125 7.74 -5.79 -34.78
CA CYS A 125 8.86 -5.91 -33.85
C CYS A 125 10.17 -5.65 -34.62
N VAL A 126 10.70 -4.44 -34.55
CA VAL A 126 12.00 -4.07 -35.08
C VAL A 126 13.07 -4.32 -34.01
#